data_e3406bd1570ffbc596e99777581dfabc
#
_entry.id   e3406bd1570ffbc596e99777581dfabc
#
_cell.length_a   1.000
_cell.length_b   1.000
_cell.length_c   1.000
_cell.angle_alpha   90.00
_cell.angle_beta   90.00
_cell.angle_gamma   90.00
#
_symmetry.space_group_name_H-M   'P 1'
#
loop_
_entity.id
_entity.type
_entity.pdbx_description
1 polymer ?
#
loop_
_entity_poly.entity_id
_entity_poly.type
_entity_poly.pdbx_seq_one_letter_code
_entity_poly.pdbx_strand_id
1 'polypeptide(L)' 'MGEFVFNPILVDGFVARIKANMMTIEQVPIPYKKAVQEKLDKDN' A
#
# COMPACT_ATOMS: atom_id res chain seq x y z
N MET A 1 14.83 -6.12 -18.50
CA MET A 1 14.87 -6.22 -17.10
C MET A 1 14.69 -4.88 -16.44
N GLY A 2 13.63 -4.72 -15.72
CA GLY A 2 13.33 -3.47 -15.10
C GLY A 2 13.81 -3.44 -13.67
N GLU A 3 14.12 -2.26 -13.20
CA GLU A 3 14.36 -2.06 -11.79
C GLU A 3 13.06 -1.70 -11.11
N PHE A 4 12.84 -2.30 -9.96
CA PHE A 4 11.70 -1.91 -9.17
C PHE A 4 11.99 -0.56 -8.50
N VAL A 5 11.15 0.42 -8.75
CA VAL A 5 11.27 1.73 -8.12
C VAL A 5 10.13 1.88 -7.14
N PHE A 6 10.47 1.94 -5.86
CA PHE A 6 9.47 2.11 -4.84
C PHE A 6 8.90 3.53 -4.89
N ASN A 7 7.58 3.63 -4.98
CA ASN A 7 6.92 4.93 -5.07
C ASN A 7 6.05 5.13 -3.82
N PRO A 8 6.49 5.97 -2.88
CA PRO A 8 5.72 6.17 -1.65
C PRO A 8 4.35 6.81 -1.88
N ILE A 9 4.18 7.50 -3.00
CA ILE A 9 2.88 8.08 -3.31
C ILE A 9 1.85 6.98 -3.53
N LEU A 10 2.27 5.87 -4.12
CA LEU A 10 1.38 4.73 -4.32
C LEU A 10 0.96 4.12 -2.99
N VAL A 11 1.86 4.11 -2.01
CA VAL A 11 1.52 3.60 -0.69
C VAL A 11 0.38 4.41 -0.09
N ASP A 12 0.47 5.71 -0.17
CA ASP A 12 -0.59 6.58 0.35
C ASP A 12 -1.91 6.32 -0.38
N GLY A 13 -1.86 6.14 -1.69
CA GLY A 13 -3.04 5.85 -2.47
C GLY A 13 -3.69 4.55 -2.06
N PHE A 14 -2.88 3.51 -1.85
CA PHE A 14 -3.41 2.22 -1.41
C PHE A 14 -4.04 2.33 -0.02
N VAL A 15 -3.36 3.01 0.89
CA VAL A 15 -3.89 3.18 2.24
C VAL A 15 -5.24 3.88 2.21
N ALA A 16 -5.35 4.94 1.41
CA ALA A 16 -6.60 5.67 1.31
C ALA A 16 -7.74 4.79 0.80
N ARG A 17 -7.45 3.94 -0.21
CA ARG A 17 -8.46 3.06 -0.76
C ARG A 17 -8.88 2.00 0.25
N ILE A 18 -7.92 1.46 0.99
CA ILE A 18 -8.24 0.44 1.99
C ILE A 18 -9.11 1.05 3.09
N LYS A 19 -8.77 2.24 3.54
CA LYS A 19 -9.56 2.90 4.58
C LYS A 19 -10.97 3.20 4.12
N ALA A 20 -11.14 3.45 2.82
CA ALA A 20 -12.45 3.72 2.24
C ALA A 20 -13.20 2.45 1.89
N ASN A 21 -12.65 1.28 2.22
CA ASN A 21 -13.25 -0.01 1.88
C ASN A 21 -13.37 -0.24 0.37
N MET A 22 -12.50 0.39 -0.40
CA MET A 22 -12.52 0.24 -1.85
C MET A 22 -11.59 -0.85 -2.32
N MET A 23 -10.70 -1.33 -1.43
CA MET A 23 -9.84 -2.46 -1.73
C MET A 23 -9.35 -3.07 -0.43
N THR A 24 -8.79 -4.28 -0.53
CA THR A 24 -8.24 -4.96 0.64
C THR A 24 -6.72 -5.02 0.53
N ILE A 25 -6.08 -5.28 1.67
CA ILE A 25 -4.62 -5.37 1.71
C ILE A 25 -4.12 -6.48 0.77
N GLU A 26 -4.90 -7.52 0.58
CA GLU A 26 -4.48 -8.62 -0.28
C GLU A 26 -4.44 -8.24 -1.74
N GLN A 27 -5.13 -7.19 -2.12
CA GLN A 27 -5.11 -6.70 -3.49
C GLN A 27 -3.91 -5.82 -3.77
N VAL A 28 -3.17 -5.44 -2.75
CA VAL A 28 -1.99 -4.60 -2.92
C VAL A 28 -0.84 -5.46 -3.44
N PRO A 29 -0.09 -5.00 -4.47
CA PRO A 29 1.06 -5.75 -4.94
C PRO A 29 2.06 -6.01 -3.83
N ILE A 30 2.71 -7.17 -3.91
CA ILE A 30 3.62 -7.60 -2.84
C ILE A 30 4.68 -6.55 -2.50
N PRO A 31 5.31 -5.89 -3.47
CA PRO A 31 6.33 -4.91 -3.11
C PRO A 31 5.82 -3.79 -2.22
N TYR A 32 4.51 -3.49 -2.30
CA TYR A 32 3.92 -2.42 -1.51
C TYR A 32 3.14 -2.91 -0.31
N LYS A 33 2.82 -4.20 -0.27
CA LYS A 33 1.92 -4.73 0.75
C LYS A 33 2.46 -4.47 2.15
N LYS A 34 3.74 -4.74 2.36
CA LYS A 34 4.33 -4.57 3.68
C LYS A 34 4.32 -3.10 4.10
N ALA A 35 4.68 -2.21 3.17
CA ALA A 35 4.71 -0.79 3.48
C ALA A 35 3.32 -0.26 3.80
N VAL A 36 2.32 -0.71 3.03
CA VAL A 36 0.94 -0.32 3.26
C VAL A 36 0.48 -0.81 4.62
N GLN A 37 0.81 -2.04 4.95
CA GLN A 37 0.41 -2.61 6.22
C GLN A 37 1.02 -1.87 7.39
N GLU A 38 2.29 -1.51 7.29
CA GLU A 38 2.95 -0.76 8.34
C GLU A 38 2.32 0.62 8.51
N LYS A 39 1.96 1.24 7.40
CA LYS A 39 1.34 2.54 7.47
C LYS A 39 -0.04 2.48 8.11
N LEU A 40 -0.79 1.44 7.79
CA LEU A 40 -2.09 1.24 8.42
C LEU A 40 -1.95 1.02 9.92
N ASP A 41 -0.93 0.28 10.32
CA ASP A 41 -0.66 0.05 11.74
C ASP A 41 -0.36 1.34 12.47
N LYS A 42 0.45 2.19 11.87
CA LYS A 42 0.81 3.45 12.50
C LYS A 42 -0.37 4.39 12.61
N ASP A 43 -1.29 4.29 11.65
CA ASP A 43 -2.42 5.18 11.59
C ASP A 43 -3.50 4.79 12.59
N ASN A 44 -3.39 3.57 13.07
CA ASN A 44 -4.30 3.14 14.09
C ASN A 44 -3.79 3.59 15.44
#